data_5e103edd579679c035d3ccfa4d866a35
#
_entry.id   5e103edd579679c035d3ccfa4d866a35
#
_cell.length_a   1.000
_cell.length_b   1.000
_cell.length_c   1.000
_cell.angle_alpha   90.00
_cell.angle_beta   90.00
_cell.angle_gamma   90.00
#
_symmetry.space_group_name_H-M   'P 1'
#
loop_
_entity.id
_entity.type
_entity.pdbx_description
1 polymer ?
#
loop_
_entity_poly.entity_id
_entity_poly.type
_entity_poly.pdbx_seq_one_letter_code
_entity_poly.pdbx_strand_id
1 'polypeptide(L)'
;MNPQNTTIRNTVPSSVSDIVLLAKRLEIDELRHLQSRAHLVGVISHMIHALQAERGASSIYIASRGKRFEATRLKLVGESESVQRLLRDLILEESRVSASSNARIVALLAWVLLGLDALSDLRARITSLRLSGSESVAAFSRIIAGLIALIFEVADASVDPDISRLLVSLFNLVEGKEFAGQERAVGALHFGSGRCDGPLKERLLYLIDAQARSFEVFLQFADASLHRKWAVMENEDYTAELLRLRELLRAAPPGAVLDPALSDPWFACCSSRITAIWSIQRDLVEALQQHCATLIAKAEEALLDSEGLLRSLREAQPPRADAVDRFFDPQLAVEQSLSFAAAAPESSQRPRSLIELLQAQSRHLADMEAELTSAKRALA
;
A
#
# COMPACT_ATOMS: atom_id res chain seq x y z
N MET A 1 9.76 23.11 -41.77
CA MET A 1 8.96 24.02 -40.95
C MET A 1 9.18 23.63 -39.50
N ASN A 2 9.69 24.53 -38.73
CA ASN A 2 10.31 24.37 -37.42
C ASN A 2 9.26 24.23 -36.30
N PRO A 3 9.28 23.22 -35.39
CA PRO A 3 8.47 23.28 -34.18
C PRO A 3 9.20 24.18 -33.18
N GLN A 4 8.50 25.20 -32.78
CA GLN A 4 8.97 26.21 -31.82
C GLN A 4 9.29 25.55 -30.49
N ASN A 5 10.58 25.54 -30.18
CA ASN A 5 11.13 25.28 -28.84
C ASN A 5 10.72 26.48 -27.97
N THR A 6 9.64 26.33 -27.19
CA THR A 6 9.23 27.32 -26.18
C THR A 6 10.16 27.18 -24.98
N THR A 7 11.35 27.77 -25.10
CA THR A 7 12.26 27.97 -23.98
C THR A 7 11.53 28.83 -22.95
N ILE A 8 11.15 28.26 -21.80
CA ILE A 8 10.66 29.01 -20.65
C ILE A 8 11.79 29.95 -20.24
N ARG A 9 11.69 31.23 -20.62
CA ARG A 9 12.58 32.28 -20.09
C ARG A 9 12.31 32.35 -18.58
N ASN A 10 13.31 31.99 -17.79
CA ASN A 10 13.41 32.30 -16.37
C ASN A 10 13.49 33.83 -16.21
N THR A 11 12.38 34.54 -16.37
CA THR A 11 12.28 35.95 -16.03
C THR A 11 12.15 36.01 -14.51
N VAL A 12 13.13 36.64 -13.86
CA VAL A 12 13.05 36.94 -12.42
C VAL A 12 11.75 37.71 -12.16
N PRO A 13 10.91 37.26 -11.21
CA PRO A 13 9.63 37.94 -10.93
C PRO A 13 9.92 39.41 -10.55
N SER A 14 9.29 40.33 -11.23
CA SER A 14 9.51 41.77 -11.05
C SER A 14 8.37 42.45 -10.27
N SER A 15 7.26 41.76 -10.06
CA SER A 15 6.09 42.27 -9.35
C SER A 15 5.49 41.23 -8.39
N VAL A 16 4.69 41.68 -7.43
CA VAL A 16 3.93 40.78 -6.52
C VAL A 16 3.03 39.86 -7.34
N SER A 17 2.42 40.35 -8.41
CA SER A 17 1.58 39.53 -9.31
C SER A 17 2.38 38.40 -9.95
N ASP A 18 3.61 38.67 -10.40
CA ASP A 18 4.49 37.63 -11.00
C ASP A 18 4.83 36.53 -9.99
N ILE A 19 5.07 36.91 -8.72
CA ILE A 19 5.37 35.96 -7.65
C ILE A 19 4.15 35.09 -7.35
N VAL A 20 2.96 35.67 -7.32
CA VAL A 20 1.70 34.95 -7.07
C VAL A 20 1.42 33.95 -8.19
N LEU A 21 1.57 34.37 -9.43
CA LEU A 21 1.38 33.48 -10.58
C LEU A 21 2.44 32.37 -10.62
N LEU A 22 3.68 32.67 -10.23
CA LEU A 22 4.73 31.67 -10.11
C LEU A 22 4.39 30.66 -9.02
N ALA A 23 3.97 31.10 -7.84
CA ALA A 23 3.58 30.21 -6.74
C ALA A 23 2.45 29.27 -7.16
N LYS A 24 1.42 29.78 -7.89
CA LYS A 24 0.32 28.96 -8.37
C LYS A 24 0.74 27.95 -9.45
N ARG A 25 1.68 28.29 -10.31
CA ARG A 25 2.25 27.36 -11.28
C ARG A 25 3.04 26.23 -10.59
N LEU A 26 3.84 26.57 -9.59
CA LEU A 26 4.56 25.58 -8.79
C LEU A 26 3.61 24.64 -8.07
N GLU A 27 2.54 25.15 -7.50
CA GLU A 27 1.46 24.34 -6.88
C GLU A 27 0.86 23.34 -7.89
N ILE A 28 0.56 23.80 -9.12
CA ILE A 28 0.03 22.93 -10.17
C ILE A 28 1.05 21.85 -10.55
N ASP A 29 2.32 22.20 -10.66
CA ASP A 29 3.37 21.24 -10.99
C ASP A 29 3.57 20.21 -9.87
N GLU A 30 3.50 20.62 -8.60
CA GLU A 30 3.50 19.70 -7.44
C GLU A 30 2.28 18.75 -7.47
N LEU A 31 1.08 19.25 -7.77
CA LEU A 31 -0.12 18.43 -7.91
C LEU A 31 -0.01 17.43 -9.08
N ARG A 32 0.60 17.82 -10.19
CA ARG A 32 0.86 16.91 -11.32
C ARG A 32 1.87 15.83 -10.97
N HIS A 33 2.91 16.15 -10.21
CA HIS A 33 3.83 15.14 -9.67
C HIS A 33 3.13 14.17 -8.73
N LEU A 34 2.23 14.69 -7.87
CA LEU A 34 1.43 13.86 -6.98
C LEU A 34 0.48 12.93 -7.77
N GLN A 35 -0.12 13.43 -8.85
CA GLN A 35 -0.95 12.61 -9.76
C GLN A 35 -0.13 11.49 -10.42
N SER A 36 1.09 11.79 -10.88
CA SER A 36 2.00 10.78 -11.44
C SER A 36 2.32 9.68 -10.42
N ARG A 37 2.61 10.06 -9.18
CA ARG A 37 2.85 9.12 -8.09
C ARG A 37 1.60 8.31 -7.73
N ALA A 38 0.41 8.92 -7.72
CA ALA A 38 -0.85 8.20 -7.52
C ALA A 38 -1.10 7.16 -8.63
N HIS A 39 -0.73 7.49 -9.87
CA HIS A 39 -0.77 6.54 -10.96
C HIS A 39 0.22 5.37 -10.77
N LEU A 40 1.46 5.67 -10.39
CA LEU A 40 2.48 4.67 -10.06
C LEU A 40 1.98 3.73 -8.94
N VAL A 41 1.40 4.26 -7.86
CA VAL A 41 0.80 3.47 -6.77
C VAL A 41 -0.31 2.55 -7.29
N GLY A 42 -1.13 3.01 -8.22
CA GLY A 42 -2.15 2.17 -8.87
C GLY A 42 -1.55 0.98 -9.61
N VAL A 43 -0.49 1.19 -10.39
CA VAL A 43 0.20 0.12 -11.12
C VAL A 43 0.96 -0.82 -10.18
N ILE A 44 1.61 -0.30 -9.13
CA ILE A 44 2.22 -1.11 -8.07
C ILE A 44 1.17 -2.00 -7.41
N SER A 45 0.01 -1.45 -7.07
CA SER A 45 -1.11 -2.18 -6.48
C SER A 45 -1.59 -3.33 -7.38
N HIS A 46 -1.64 -3.11 -8.69
CA HIS A 46 -1.98 -4.14 -9.68
C HIS A 46 -0.88 -5.21 -9.76
N MET A 47 0.40 -4.81 -9.77
CA MET A 47 1.53 -5.75 -9.76
C MET A 47 1.53 -6.64 -8.53
N ILE A 48 1.28 -6.08 -7.35
CA ILE A 48 1.13 -6.86 -6.11
C ILE A 48 0.02 -7.90 -6.25
N HIS A 49 -1.16 -7.50 -6.77
CA HIS A 49 -2.27 -8.43 -6.97
C HIS A 49 -1.92 -9.56 -7.95
N ALA A 50 -1.30 -9.23 -9.08
CA ALA A 50 -0.87 -10.20 -10.07
C ALA A 50 0.16 -11.21 -9.49
N LEU A 51 1.15 -10.72 -8.74
CA LEU A 51 2.13 -11.57 -8.06
C LEU A 51 1.51 -12.45 -6.96
N GLN A 52 0.51 -11.95 -6.24
CA GLN A 52 -0.25 -12.75 -5.25
C GLN A 52 -1.01 -13.91 -5.91
N ALA A 53 -1.62 -13.66 -7.09
CA ALA A 53 -2.29 -14.68 -7.87
C ALA A 53 -1.29 -15.71 -8.43
N GLU A 54 -0.20 -15.24 -9.03
CA GLU A 54 0.89 -16.09 -9.56
C GLU A 54 1.53 -16.94 -8.47
N ARG A 55 1.80 -16.36 -7.27
CA ARG A 55 2.28 -17.08 -6.09
C ARG A 55 1.34 -18.22 -5.68
N GLY A 56 0.04 -17.95 -5.64
CA GLY A 56 -0.97 -18.94 -5.30
C GLY A 56 -1.02 -20.10 -6.28
N ALA A 57 -1.04 -19.85 -7.57
CA ALA A 57 -1.04 -20.86 -8.61
C ALA A 57 0.27 -21.65 -8.64
N SER A 58 1.41 -20.98 -8.45
CA SER A 58 2.73 -21.60 -8.37
C SER A 58 2.86 -22.58 -7.19
N SER A 59 2.26 -22.23 -6.04
CA SER A 59 2.24 -23.09 -4.86
C SER A 59 1.51 -24.42 -5.14
N ILE A 60 0.35 -24.38 -5.81
CA ILE A 60 -0.40 -25.58 -6.18
C ILE A 60 0.33 -26.38 -7.24
N TYR A 61 0.94 -25.70 -8.23
CA TYR A 61 1.75 -26.36 -9.26
C TYR A 61 2.90 -27.14 -8.66
N ILE A 62 3.68 -26.55 -7.76
CA ILE A 62 4.80 -27.21 -7.09
C ILE A 62 4.30 -28.36 -6.20
N ALA A 63 3.27 -28.13 -5.38
CA ALA A 63 2.73 -29.17 -4.48
C ALA A 63 2.21 -30.39 -5.23
N SER A 64 1.65 -30.19 -6.43
CA SER A 64 1.17 -31.27 -7.31
C SER A 64 2.26 -31.88 -8.21
N ARG A 65 3.52 -31.46 -8.07
CA ARG A 65 4.63 -31.83 -8.95
C ARG A 65 4.31 -31.62 -10.43
N GLY A 66 3.78 -30.42 -10.73
CA GLY A 66 3.46 -30.00 -12.10
C GLY A 66 2.14 -30.53 -12.68
N LYS A 67 1.37 -31.34 -11.93
CA LYS A 67 0.15 -32.00 -12.46
C LYS A 67 -1.09 -31.11 -12.46
N ARG A 68 -1.12 -30.09 -11.62
CA ARG A 68 -2.27 -29.19 -11.44
C ARG A 68 -1.86 -27.74 -11.67
N PHE A 69 -2.76 -26.90 -12.16
CA PHE A 69 -2.61 -25.46 -12.30
C PHE A 69 -1.56 -24.99 -13.31
N GLU A 70 -1.01 -25.83 -14.18
CA GLU A 70 -0.01 -25.43 -15.18
C GLU A 70 -0.56 -24.32 -16.10
N ALA A 71 -1.69 -24.57 -16.77
CA ALA A 71 -2.31 -23.58 -17.68
C ALA A 71 -2.72 -22.30 -16.95
N THR A 72 -3.31 -22.41 -15.76
CA THR A 72 -3.68 -21.27 -14.93
C THR A 72 -2.45 -20.45 -14.54
N ARG A 73 -1.37 -21.09 -14.11
CA ARG A 73 -0.11 -20.44 -13.76
C ARG A 73 0.49 -19.70 -14.96
N LEU A 74 0.54 -20.35 -16.14
CA LEU A 74 1.08 -19.71 -17.35
C LEU A 74 0.28 -18.49 -17.76
N LYS A 75 -1.05 -18.55 -17.66
CA LYS A 75 -1.92 -17.39 -17.88
C LYS A 75 -1.58 -16.23 -16.91
N LEU A 76 -1.49 -16.52 -15.60
CA LEU A 76 -1.16 -15.52 -14.58
C LEU A 76 0.26 -14.95 -14.74
N VAL A 77 1.23 -15.76 -15.18
CA VAL A 77 2.56 -15.28 -15.57
C VAL A 77 2.46 -14.24 -16.68
N GLY A 78 1.72 -14.53 -17.77
CA GLY A 78 1.53 -13.59 -18.86
C GLY A 78 0.84 -12.28 -18.44
N GLU A 79 -0.15 -12.37 -17.54
CA GLU A 79 -0.81 -11.19 -16.95
C GLU A 79 0.17 -10.36 -16.12
N SER A 80 0.94 -10.99 -15.22
CA SER A 80 1.91 -10.30 -14.38
C SER A 80 3.08 -9.70 -15.19
N GLU A 81 3.53 -10.35 -16.27
CA GLU A 81 4.55 -9.81 -17.18
C GLU A 81 4.08 -8.54 -17.90
N SER A 82 2.80 -8.46 -18.24
CA SER A 82 2.23 -7.26 -18.87
C SER A 82 2.25 -6.07 -17.89
N VAL A 83 1.87 -6.30 -16.64
CA VAL A 83 1.92 -5.27 -15.59
C VAL A 83 3.37 -4.93 -15.22
N GLN A 84 4.26 -5.93 -15.20
CA GLN A 84 5.69 -5.75 -14.93
C GLN A 84 6.36 -4.79 -15.93
N ARG A 85 6.03 -4.91 -17.22
CA ARG A 85 6.56 -3.98 -18.25
C ARG A 85 6.09 -2.54 -17.99
N LEU A 86 4.79 -2.36 -17.79
CA LEU A 86 4.23 -1.03 -17.48
C LEU A 86 4.86 -0.42 -16.22
N LEU A 87 4.98 -1.23 -15.16
CA LEU A 87 5.58 -0.77 -13.91
C LEU A 87 7.04 -0.36 -14.09
N ARG A 88 7.81 -1.12 -14.87
CA ARG A 88 9.21 -0.79 -15.18
C ARG A 88 9.33 0.57 -15.88
N ASP A 89 8.49 0.83 -16.89
CA ASP A 89 8.51 2.10 -17.62
C ASP A 89 8.20 3.28 -16.69
N LEU A 90 7.18 3.14 -15.83
CA LEU A 90 6.83 4.15 -14.84
C LEU A 90 7.92 4.37 -13.78
N ILE A 91 8.58 3.31 -13.30
CA ILE A 91 9.71 3.43 -12.36
C ILE A 91 10.88 4.21 -13.00
N LEU A 92 11.20 3.93 -14.25
CA LEU A 92 12.26 4.64 -14.96
C LEU A 92 11.92 6.12 -15.17
N GLU A 93 10.67 6.45 -15.42
CA GLU A 93 10.18 7.82 -15.51
C GLU A 93 10.28 8.54 -14.16
N GLU A 94 9.73 7.95 -13.09
CA GLU A 94 9.79 8.51 -11.73
C GLU A 94 11.23 8.68 -11.26
N SER A 95 12.15 7.76 -11.60
CA SER A 95 13.54 7.87 -11.23
C SER A 95 14.25 9.10 -11.82
N ARG A 96 13.83 9.55 -13.00
CA ARG A 96 14.36 10.77 -13.63
C ARG A 96 13.87 12.03 -12.93
N VAL A 97 12.60 12.03 -12.51
CA VAL A 97 11.98 13.16 -11.82
C VAL A 97 12.50 13.27 -10.38
N SER A 98 12.57 12.14 -9.66
CA SER A 98 12.97 12.09 -8.25
C SER A 98 14.50 12.16 -8.01
N ALA A 99 15.33 12.01 -9.04
CA ALA A 99 16.78 11.93 -8.93
C ALA A 99 17.42 13.15 -8.24
N SER A 100 16.76 14.32 -8.30
CA SER A 100 17.25 15.56 -7.68
C SER A 100 16.73 15.82 -6.27
N SER A 101 15.75 15.05 -5.77
CA SER A 101 14.99 15.42 -4.57
C SER A 101 14.89 14.35 -3.48
N ASN A 102 14.98 13.05 -3.79
CA ASN A 102 14.80 12.00 -2.77
C ASN A 102 15.62 10.73 -3.07
N ALA A 103 16.82 10.64 -2.48
CA ALA A 103 17.70 9.48 -2.61
C ALA A 103 17.08 8.17 -2.11
N ARG A 104 16.20 8.22 -1.10
CA ARG A 104 15.54 7.05 -0.51
C ARG A 104 14.55 6.44 -1.49
N ILE A 105 13.72 7.24 -2.14
CA ILE A 105 12.82 6.76 -3.20
C ILE A 105 13.62 6.12 -4.32
N VAL A 106 14.67 6.76 -4.82
CA VAL A 106 15.51 6.23 -5.92
C VAL A 106 16.15 4.89 -5.55
N ALA A 107 16.67 4.77 -4.32
CA ALA A 107 17.24 3.50 -3.85
C ALA A 107 16.17 2.38 -3.79
N LEU A 108 14.97 2.70 -3.35
CA LEU A 108 13.86 1.74 -3.28
C LEU A 108 13.36 1.35 -4.68
N LEU A 109 13.28 2.30 -5.62
CA LEU A 109 12.97 2.01 -7.03
C LEU A 109 13.99 1.04 -7.63
N ALA A 110 15.29 1.25 -7.38
CA ALA A 110 16.35 0.35 -7.83
C ALA A 110 16.21 -1.06 -7.23
N TRP A 111 15.88 -1.15 -5.93
CA TRP A 111 15.64 -2.43 -5.26
C TRP A 111 14.43 -3.18 -5.84
N VAL A 112 13.34 -2.47 -6.11
CA VAL A 112 12.16 -3.04 -6.77
C VAL A 112 12.49 -3.55 -8.16
N LEU A 113 13.24 -2.79 -8.96
CA LEU A 113 13.69 -3.24 -10.28
C LEU A 113 14.51 -4.53 -10.23
N LEU A 114 15.43 -4.66 -9.26
CA LEU A 114 16.18 -5.91 -9.05
C LEU A 114 15.25 -7.08 -8.72
N GLY A 115 14.22 -6.85 -7.90
CA GLY A 115 13.20 -7.85 -7.59
C GLY A 115 12.41 -8.28 -8.83
N LEU A 116 12.02 -7.33 -9.68
CA LEU A 116 11.31 -7.60 -10.94
C LEU A 116 12.19 -8.37 -11.93
N ASP A 117 13.49 -8.08 -12.00
CA ASP A 117 14.44 -8.81 -12.84
C ASP A 117 14.61 -10.27 -12.39
N ALA A 118 14.57 -10.52 -11.09
CA ALA A 118 14.67 -11.86 -10.53
C ALA A 118 13.45 -12.76 -10.82
N LEU A 119 12.29 -12.18 -11.24
CA LEU A 119 11.08 -12.96 -11.54
C LEU A 119 11.29 -13.98 -12.66
N SER A 120 12.10 -13.67 -13.67
CA SER A 120 12.35 -14.58 -14.79
C SER A 120 13.03 -15.87 -14.32
N ASP A 121 14.11 -15.76 -13.51
CA ASP A 121 14.79 -16.92 -12.92
C ASP A 121 13.88 -17.68 -11.94
N LEU A 122 13.13 -16.96 -11.09
CA LEU A 122 12.16 -17.56 -10.18
C LEU A 122 11.15 -18.42 -10.94
N ARG A 123 10.56 -17.90 -12.02
CA ARG A 123 9.60 -18.63 -12.87
C ARG A 123 10.21 -19.85 -13.54
N ALA A 124 11.45 -19.75 -14.02
CA ALA A 124 12.18 -20.88 -14.62
C ALA A 124 12.45 -21.99 -13.59
N ARG A 125 12.85 -21.63 -12.37
CA ARG A 125 13.07 -22.58 -11.27
C ARG A 125 11.78 -23.25 -10.79
N ILE A 126 10.66 -22.53 -10.78
CA ILE A 126 9.32 -23.09 -10.49
C ILE A 126 8.92 -24.08 -11.58
N THR A 127 9.05 -23.71 -12.84
CA THR A 127 8.71 -24.57 -13.98
C THR A 127 9.50 -25.89 -13.97
N SER A 128 10.77 -25.82 -13.63
CA SER A 128 11.65 -26.99 -13.51
C SER A 128 11.52 -27.73 -12.17
N LEU A 129 10.60 -27.32 -11.29
CA LEU A 129 10.37 -27.90 -9.96
C LEU A 129 11.64 -27.95 -9.08
N ARG A 130 12.52 -26.96 -9.24
CA ARG A 130 13.77 -26.82 -8.46
C ARG A 130 13.59 -26.06 -7.15
N LEU A 131 12.38 -25.61 -6.85
CA LEU A 131 12.03 -24.92 -5.62
C LEU A 131 10.99 -25.71 -4.86
N SER A 132 11.08 -25.67 -3.54
CA SER A 132 9.97 -26.07 -2.66
C SER A 132 8.86 -25.01 -2.69
N GLY A 133 7.65 -25.38 -2.26
CA GLY A 133 6.53 -24.45 -2.14
C GLY A 133 6.85 -23.29 -1.20
N SER A 134 7.53 -23.55 -0.08
CA SER A 134 7.93 -22.52 0.89
C SER A 134 8.96 -21.52 0.32
N GLU A 135 9.97 -22.01 -0.41
CA GLU A 135 10.95 -21.13 -1.07
C GLU A 135 10.31 -20.25 -2.13
N SER A 136 9.38 -20.79 -2.93
CA SER A 136 8.61 -20.04 -3.92
C SER A 136 7.77 -18.94 -3.25
N VAL A 137 7.01 -19.28 -2.21
CA VAL A 137 6.21 -18.30 -1.45
C VAL A 137 7.10 -17.20 -0.87
N ALA A 138 8.23 -17.56 -0.24
CA ALA A 138 9.15 -16.59 0.33
C ALA A 138 9.75 -15.64 -0.72
N ALA A 139 10.08 -16.15 -1.92
CA ALA A 139 10.61 -15.33 -3.00
C ALA A 139 9.60 -14.31 -3.50
N PHE A 140 8.36 -14.72 -3.79
CA PHE A 140 7.29 -13.79 -4.17
C PHE A 140 6.98 -12.77 -3.07
N SER A 141 6.87 -13.22 -1.81
CA SER A 141 6.55 -12.34 -0.68
C SER A 141 7.62 -11.27 -0.47
N ARG A 142 8.89 -11.56 -0.74
CA ARG A 142 9.97 -10.57 -0.66
C ARG A 142 9.82 -9.48 -1.72
N ILE A 143 9.48 -9.84 -2.95
CA ILE A 143 9.23 -8.86 -4.03
C ILE A 143 8.01 -8.01 -3.69
N ILE A 144 6.92 -8.64 -3.24
CA ILE A 144 5.70 -7.95 -2.83
C ILE A 144 5.97 -6.98 -1.68
N ALA A 145 6.77 -7.36 -0.68
CA ALA A 145 7.13 -6.48 0.44
C ALA A 145 7.85 -5.20 -0.04
N GLY A 146 8.75 -5.31 -1.03
CA GLY A 146 9.39 -4.14 -1.62
C GLY A 146 8.43 -3.23 -2.37
N LEU A 147 7.45 -3.80 -3.06
CA LEU A 147 6.39 -3.03 -3.72
C LEU A 147 5.50 -2.31 -2.71
N ILE A 148 5.15 -2.96 -1.59
CA ILE A 148 4.39 -2.35 -0.49
C ILE A 148 5.20 -1.22 0.16
N ALA A 149 6.50 -1.41 0.40
CA ALA A 149 7.38 -0.37 0.92
C ALA A 149 7.44 0.86 -0.01
N LEU A 150 7.38 0.66 -1.33
CA LEU A 150 7.34 1.76 -2.29
C LEU A 150 6.01 2.55 -2.22
N ILE A 151 4.87 1.88 -2.03
CA ILE A 151 3.59 2.56 -1.78
C ILE A 151 3.69 3.46 -0.54
N PHE A 152 4.28 2.94 0.54
CA PHE A 152 4.47 3.68 1.78
C PHE A 152 5.33 4.94 1.57
N GLU A 153 6.45 4.82 0.88
CA GLU A 153 7.37 5.95 0.64
C GLU A 153 6.72 7.04 -0.23
N VAL A 154 5.89 6.66 -1.19
CA VAL A 154 5.12 7.61 -1.99
C VAL A 154 4.05 8.31 -1.15
N ALA A 155 3.44 7.60 -0.19
CA ALA A 155 2.42 8.15 0.69
C ALA A 155 2.99 9.21 1.65
N ASP A 156 4.19 8.98 2.20
CA ASP A 156 4.85 9.89 3.15
C ASP A 156 5.22 11.25 2.53
N ALA A 157 5.33 11.32 1.21
CA ALA A 157 5.67 12.54 0.47
C ALA A 157 4.47 13.45 0.16
N SER A 158 3.23 13.09 0.56
CA SER A 158 2.03 13.88 0.25
C SER A 158 1.78 14.99 1.27
N VAL A 159 1.50 16.21 0.79
CA VAL A 159 1.20 17.38 1.62
C VAL A 159 -0.33 17.59 1.76
N ASP A 160 -1.13 17.08 0.82
CA ASP A 160 -2.58 17.20 0.86
C ASP A 160 -3.20 16.22 1.87
N PRO A 161 -4.02 16.68 2.84
CA PRO A 161 -4.56 15.83 3.89
C PRO A 161 -5.52 14.74 3.39
N ASP A 162 -6.31 15.03 2.36
CA ASP A 162 -7.29 14.08 1.83
C ASP A 162 -6.58 12.99 1.02
N ILE A 163 -5.56 13.36 0.24
CA ILE A 163 -4.70 12.41 -0.46
C ILE A 163 -3.92 11.54 0.53
N SER A 164 -3.34 12.14 1.57
CA SER A 164 -2.65 11.41 2.64
C SER A 164 -3.57 10.38 3.29
N ARG A 165 -4.82 10.76 3.56
CA ARG A 165 -5.84 9.87 4.13
C ARG A 165 -6.16 8.69 3.21
N LEU A 166 -6.34 8.93 1.91
CA LEU A 166 -6.56 7.88 0.91
C LEU A 166 -5.36 6.94 0.79
N LEU A 167 -4.14 7.48 0.82
CA LEU A 167 -2.91 6.69 0.74
C LEU A 167 -2.69 5.83 1.97
N VAL A 168 -2.97 6.32 3.19
CA VAL A 168 -2.93 5.52 4.42
C VAL A 168 -3.95 4.39 4.37
N SER A 169 -5.17 4.69 3.94
CA SER A 169 -6.22 3.70 3.73
C SER A 169 -5.77 2.62 2.74
N LEU A 170 -5.21 3.03 1.60
CA LEU A 170 -4.72 2.13 0.56
C LEU A 170 -3.57 1.25 1.04
N PHE A 171 -2.57 1.83 1.71
CA PHE A 171 -1.43 1.09 2.24
C PHE A 171 -1.91 -0.04 3.15
N ASN A 172 -2.76 0.27 4.13
CA ASN A 172 -3.26 -0.71 5.10
C ASN A 172 -4.14 -1.78 4.43
N LEU A 173 -4.96 -1.41 3.44
CA LEU A 173 -5.74 -2.38 2.68
C LEU A 173 -4.85 -3.35 1.89
N VAL A 174 -3.79 -2.85 1.26
CA VAL A 174 -2.82 -3.67 0.49
C VAL A 174 -2.04 -4.59 1.41
N GLU A 175 -1.57 -4.09 2.55
CA GLU A 175 -0.84 -4.87 3.55
C GLU A 175 -1.72 -5.98 4.15
N GLY A 176 -2.94 -5.65 4.58
CA GLY A 176 -3.91 -6.65 5.07
C GLY A 176 -4.22 -7.72 4.03
N LYS A 177 -4.36 -7.33 2.75
CA LYS A 177 -4.53 -8.28 1.63
C LYS A 177 -3.30 -9.18 1.43
N GLU A 178 -2.08 -8.68 1.65
CA GLU A 178 -0.87 -9.52 1.60
C GLU A 178 -0.88 -10.55 2.71
N PHE A 179 -1.23 -10.18 3.95
CA PHE A 179 -1.39 -11.13 5.04
C PHE A 179 -2.47 -12.18 4.73
N ALA A 180 -3.60 -11.78 4.11
CA ALA A 180 -4.63 -12.72 3.65
C ALA A 180 -4.10 -13.70 2.58
N GLY A 181 -3.23 -13.22 1.68
CA GLY A 181 -2.58 -14.07 0.69
C GLY A 181 -1.60 -15.08 1.31
N GLN A 182 -0.85 -14.67 2.32
CA GLN A 182 0.01 -15.57 3.09
C GLN A 182 -0.80 -16.56 3.93
N GLU A 183 -1.85 -16.10 4.59
CA GLU A 183 -2.80 -16.96 5.33
C GLU A 183 -3.36 -18.06 4.43
N ARG A 184 -3.81 -17.73 3.23
CA ARG A 184 -4.29 -18.71 2.25
C ARG A 184 -3.27 -19.81 2.00
N ALA A 185 -2.00 -19.43 1.80
CA ALA A 185 -0.93 -20.39 1.53
C ALA A 185 -0.62 -21.27 2.74
N VAL A 186 -0.49 -20.68 3.92
CA VAL A 186 -0.18 -21.39 5.17
C VAL A 186 -1.30 -22.35 5.55
N GLY A 187 -2.55 -21.91 5.51
CA GLY A 187 -3.70 -22.75 5.84
C GLY A 187 -3.92 -23.90 4.86
N ALA A 188 -3.68 -23.66 3.55
CA ALA A 188 -3.73 -24.74 2.55
C ALA A 188 -2.68 -25.82 2.80
N LEU A 189 -1.45 -25.43 3.17
CA LEU A 189 -0.39 -26.37 3.59
C LEU A 189 -0.78 -27.11 4.87
N HIS A 190 -1.37 -26.41 5.83
CA HIS A 190 -1.77 -26.97 7.12
C HIS A 190 -2.82 -28.08 6.97
N PHE A 191 -3.94 -27.79 6.30
CA PHE A 191 -4.95 -28.81 5.98
C PHE A 191 -4.37 -29.92 5.10
N GLY A 192 -3.66 -29.55 4.03
CA GLY A 192 -3.08 -30.51 3.09
C GLY A 192 -2.07 -31.48 3.69
N SER A 193 -1.40 -31.12 4.80
CA SER A 193 -0.50 -32.00 5.55
C SER A 193 -1.23 -33.10 6.35
N GLY A 194 -2.53 -32.91 6.61
CA GLY A 194 -3.36 -33.81 7.42
C GLY A 194 -3.05 -33.77 8.92
N ARG A 195 -2.17 -32.87 9.38
CA ARG A 195 -1.77 -32.73 10.78
C ARG A 195 -1.59 -31.28 11.19
N CYS A 196 -1.98 -30.97 12.42
CA CYS A 196 -1.76 -29.65 13.01
C CYS A 196 -0.28 -29.48 13.43
N ASP A 197 0.48 -28.75 12.62
CA ASP A 197 1.84 -28.32 12.95
C ASP A 197 1.84 -27.07 13.82
N GLY A 198 2.53 -27.10 14.97
CA GLY A 198 2.54 -26.00 15.93
C GLY A 198 3.07 -24.69 15.35
N PRO A 199 4.27 -24.65 14.78
CA PRO A 199 4.84 -23.47 14.14
C PRO A 199 3.98 -22.90 13.00
N LEU A 200 3.39 -23.74 12.14
CA LEU A 200 2.47 -23.28 11.09
C LEU A 200 1.19 -22.68 11.68
N LYS A 201 0.67 -23.26 12.77
CA LYS A 201 -0.50 -22.72 13.49
C LYS A 201 -0.20 -21.34 14.06
N GLU A 202 0.92 -21.17 14.75
CA GLU A 202 1.33 -19.87 15.31
C GLU A 202 1.46 -18.82 14.21
N ARG A 203 2.11 -19.20 13.09
CA ARG A 203 2.22 -18.32 11.93
C ARG A 203 0.85 -17.93 11.36
N LEU A 204 -0.08 -18.88 11.27
CA LEU A 204 -1.43 -18.63 10.79
C LEU A 204 -2.18 -17.63 11.69
N LEU A 205 -2.14 -17.84 13.01
CA LEU A 205 -2.79 -16.96 13.98
C LEU A 205 -2.21 -15.54 13.90
N TYR A 206 -0.89 -15.43 13.83
CA TYR A 206 -0.22 -14.15 13.62
C TYR A 206 -0.73 -13.44 12.36
N LEU A 207 -0.86 -14.15 11.23
CA LEU A 207 -1.34 -13.56 9.96
C LEU A 207 -2.79 -13.10 10.05
N ILE A 208 -3.65 -13.83 10.76
CA ILE A 208 -5.04 -13.44 11.02
C ILE A 208 -5.11 -12.15 11.83
N ASP A 209 -4.31 -12.06 12.91
CA ASP A 209 -4.28 -10.88 13.77
C ASP A 209 -3.66 -9.67 13.05
N ALA A 210 -2.62 -9.88 12.24
CA ALA A 210 -2.01 -8.83 11.45
C ALA A 210 -2.99 -8.25 10.41
N GLN A 211 -3.76 -9.12 9.73
CA GLN A 211 -4.85 -8.67 8.85
C GLN A 211 -5.87 -7.80 9.58
N ALA A 212 -6.32 -8.24 10.76
CA ALA A 212 -7.34 -7.52 11.52
C ALA A 212 -6.88 -6.10 11.84
N ARG A 213 -5.62 -5.94 12.28
CA ARG A 213 -5.04 -4.61 12.56
C ARG A 213 -4.94 -3.73 11.31
N SER A 214 -4.44 -4.26 10.20
CA SER A 214 -4.33 -3.48 8.96
C SER A 214 -5.71 -3.07 8.42
N PHE A 215 -6.71 -3.95 8.47
CA PHE A 215 -8.07 -3.63 8.03
C PHE A 215 -8.79 -2.67 8.98
N GLU A 216 -8.51 -2.71 10.28
CA GLU A 216 -9.02 -1.73 11.23
C GLU A 216 -8.53 -0.32 10.88
N VAL A 217 -7.22 -0.16 10.60
CA VAL A 217 -6.67 1.13 10.17
C VAL A 217 -7.25 1.55 8.82
N PHE A 218 -7.34 0.63 7.84
CA PHE A 218 -8.01 0.90 6.57
C PHE A 218 -9.40 1.52 6.79
N LEU A 219 -10.22 0.90 7.63
CA LEU A 219 -11.59 1.36 7.90
C LEU A 219 -11.63 2.71 8.62
N GLN A 220 -10.67 3.03 9.49
CA GLN A 220 -10.60 4.35 10.14
C GLN A 220 -10.44 5.50 9.14
N PHE A 221 -9.80 5.24 8.00
CA PHE A 221 -9.51 6.24 6.97
C PHE A 221 -10.40 6.12 5.72
N ALA A 222 -11.15 5.03 5.58
CA ALA A 222 -12.08 4.79 4.48
C ALA A 222 -13.30 5.73 4.53
N ASP A 223 -13.87 6.01 3.37
CA ASP A 223 -15.13 6.74 3.27
C ASP A 223 -16.36 5.83 3.47
N ALA A 224 -17.55 6.43 3.51
CA ALA A 224 -18.80 5.70 3.69
C ALA A 224 -19.11 4.70 2.55
N SER A 225 -18.61 4.92 1.34
CA SER A 225 -18.79 4.00 0.21
C SER A 225 -17.97 2.74 0.39
N LEU A 226 -16.70 2.89 0.78
CA LEU A 226 -15.79 1.78 1.06
C LEU A 226 -16.25 0.98 2.28
N HIS A 227 -16.74 1.64 3.33
CA HIS A 227 -17.37 0.96 4.47
C HIS A 227 -18.54 0.07 4.07
N ARG A 228 -19.43 0.56 3.20
CA ARG A 228 -20.57 -0.26 2.72
C ARG A 228 -20.09 -1.48 1.93
N LYS A 229 -19.12 -1.32 1.04
CA LYS A 229 -18.55 -2.43 0.27
C LYS A 229 -17.86 -3.46 1.17
N TRP A 230 -17.16 -2.99 2.18
CA TRP A 230 -16.53 -3.85 3.19
C TRP A 230 -17.57 -4.65 3.97
N ALA A 231 -18.64 -4.00 4.43
CA ALA A 231 -19.71 -4.66 5.17
C ALA A 231 -20.44 -5.71 4.31
N VAL A 232 -20.62 -5.47 3.01
CA VAL A 232 -21.16 -6.50 2.08
C VAL A 232 -20.23 -7.70 2.04
N MET A 233 -18.93 -7.51 1.84
CA MET A 233 -17.94 -8.59 1.79
C MET A 233 -17.92 -9.43 3.08
N GLU A 234 -18.01 -8.79 4.25
CA GLU A 234 -18.00 -9.49 5.54
C GLU A 234 -19.26 -10.35 5.78
N ASN A 235 -20.37 -10.08 5.07
CA ASN A 235 -21.62 -10.83 5.16
C ASN A 235 -21.76 -11.92 4.08
N GLU A 236 -20.76 -12.15 3.24
CA GLU A 236 -20.78 -13.19 2.21
C GLU A 236 -20.56 -14.60 2.79
N ASP A 237 -21.14 -15.62 2.16
CA ASP A 237 -21.04 -17.01 2.61
C ASP A 237 -19.59 -17.52 2.73
N TYR A 238 -18.72 -17.10 1.81
CA TYR A 238 -17.30 -17.47 1.87
C TYR A 238 -16.58 -16.88 3.10
N THR A 239 -17.03 -15.76 3.63
CA THR A 239 -16.48 -15.20 4.88
C THR A 239 -16.91 -16.02 6.08
N ALA A 240 -18.17 -16.42 6.15
CA ALA A 240 -18.68 -17.30 7.20
C ALA A 240 -17.94 -18.65 7.20
N GLU A 241 -17.75 -19.26 6.03
CA GLU A 241 -17.01 -20.50 5.90
C GLU A 241 -15.54 -20.35 6.26
N LEU A 242 -14.89 -19.25 5.88
CA LEU A 242 -13.51 -18.95 6.28
C LEU A 242 -13.38 -18.84 7.81
N LEU A 243 -14.30 -18.15 8.46
CA LEU A 243 -14.32 -18.04 9.93
C LEU A 243 -14.49 -19.42 10.59
N ARG A 244 -15.37 -20.27 10.07
CA ARG A 244 -15.52 -21.64 10.55
C ARG A 244 -14.22 -22.44 10.43
N LEU A 245 -13.52 -22.35 9.30
CA LEU A 245 -12.27 -23.06 9.06
C LEU A 245 -11.13 -22.50 9.92
N ARG A 246 -11.08 -21.19 10.18
CA ARG A 246 -10.16 -20.57 11.13
C ARG A 246 -10.35 -21.11 12.54
N GLU A 247 -11.60 -21.24 12.99
CA GLU A 247 -11.90 -21.80 14.32
C GLU A 247 -11.47 -23.27 14.43
N LEU A 248 -11.66 -24.08 13.39
CA LEU A 248 -11.15 -25.46 13.37
C LEU A 248 -9.61 -25.50 13.58
N LEU A 249 -8.86 -24.64 12.89
CA LEU A 249 -7.41 -24.58 13.04
C LEU A 249 -7.00 -23.99 14.40
N ARG A 250 -7.75 -23.00 14.91
CA ARG A 250 -7.50 -22.41 16.24
C ARG A 250 -7.71 -23.43 17.36
N ALA A 251 -8.77 -24.22 17.29
CA ALA A 251 -9.11 -25.22 18.29
C ALA A 251 -8.21 -26.47 18.25
N ALA A 252 -7.64 -26.82 17.10
CA ALA A 252 -6.82 -28.01 16.95
C ALA A 252 -5.54 -27.93 17.78
N PRO A 253 -5.26 -28.86 18.71
CA PRO A 253 -3.98 -28.92 19.41
C PRO A 253 -2.85 -29.34 18.45
N PRO A 254 -1.58 -29.00 18.74
CA PRO A 254 -0.44 -29.50 17.99
C PRO A 254 -0.45 -31.02 17.88
N GLY A 255 -0.23 -31.56 16.67
CA GLY A 255 -0.27 -32.98 16.37
C GLY A 255 -1.66 -33.54 16.07
N ALA A 256 -2.73 -32.79 16.24
CA ALA A 256 -4.09 -33.23 15.90
C ALA A 256 -4.22 -33.59 14.41
N VAL A 257 -5.07 -34.56 14.11
CA VAL A 257 -5.40 -34.92 12.72
C VAL A 257 -6.32 -33.84 12.13
N LEU A 258 -5.95 -33.34 10.96
CA LEU A 258 -6.74 -32.43 10.13
C LEU A 258 -7.26 -33.17 8.91
N ASP A 259 -8.43 -32.80 8.44
CA ASP A 259 -8.98 -33.36 7.19
C ASP A 259 -8.32 -32.66 5.96
N PRO A 260 -7.51 -33.37 5.15
CA PRO A 260 -6.89 -32.79 3.96
C PRO A 260 -7.89 -32.31 2.92
N ALA A 261 -9.12 -32.83 2.91
CA ALA A 261 -10.17 -32.39 1.99
C ALA A 261 -10.60 -30.93 2.24
N LEU A 262 -10.33 -30.37 3.43
CA LEU A 262 -10.60 -28.96 3.76
C LEU A 262 -9.59 -27.98 3.12
N SER A 263 -8.49 -28.45 2.54
CA SER A 263 -7.52 -27.60 1.85
C SER A 263 -8.12 -26.82 0.66
N ASP A 264 -8.95 -27.50 -0.16
CA ASP A 264 -9.60 -26.88 -1.33
C ASP A 264 -10.69 -25.87 -0.92
N PRO A 265 -11.63 -26.16 0.01
CA PRO A 265 -12.55 -25.16 0.55
C PRO A 265 -11.83 -23.95 1.18
N TRP A 266 -10.78 -24.18 1.99
CA TRP A 266 -9.96 -23.11 2.56
C TRP A 266 -9.39 -22.19 1.47
N PHE A 267 -8.77 -22.78 0.45
CA PHE A 267 -8.17 -22.00 -0.65
C PHE A 267 -9.25 -21.22 -1.43
N ALA A 268 -10.42 -21.80 -1.65
CA ALA A 268 -11.53 -21.16 -2.33
C ALA A 268 -12.06 -19.95 -1.55
N CYS A 269 -12.37 -20.10 -0.26
CA CYS A 269 -12.87 -19.02 0.60
C CYS A 269 -11.88 -17.87 0.70
N CYS A 270 -10.60 -18.16 0.96
CA CYS A 270 -9.55 -17.16 0.97
C CYS A 270 -9.42 -16.43 -0.37
N SER A 271 -9.52 -17.15 -1.49
CA SER A 271 -9.39 -16.55 -2.82
C SER A 271 -10.56 -15.63 -3.15
N SER A 272 -11.79 -16.01 -2.81
CA SER A 272 -12.98 -15.17 -2.96
C SER A 272 -12.85 -13.88 -2.15
N ARG A 273 -12.41 -13.97 -0.88
CA ARG A 273 -12.18 -12.82 -0.02
C ARG A 273 -11.08 -11.89 -0.58
N ILE A 274 -9.96 -12.43 -1.03
CA ILE A 274 -8.86 -11.66 -1.64
C ILE A 274 -9.35 -10.94 -2.90
N THR A 275 -10.20 -11.58 -3.71
CA THR A 275 -10.79 -10.97 -4.92
C THR A 275 -11.73 -9.81 -4.56
N ALA A 276 -12.54 -9.96 -3.52
CA ALA A 276 -13.41 -8.89 -3.03
C ALA A 276 -12.60 -7.70 -2.49
N ILE A 277 -11.56 -7.97 -1.69
CA ILE A 277 -10.63 -6.93 -1.21
C ILE A 277 -9.95 -6.22 -2.39
N TRP A 278 -9.57 -6.94 -3.45
CA TRP A 278 -9.02 -6.35 -4.66
C TRP A 278 -10.00 -5.40 -5.36
N SER A 279 -11.29 -5.73 -5.38
CA SER A 279 -12.30 -4.81 -5.92
C SER A 279 -12.37 -3.50 -5.13
N ILE A 280 -12.37 -3.57 -3.80
CA ILE A 280 -12.35 -2.40 -2.92
C ILE A 280 -11.06 -1.59 -3.13
N GLN A 281 -9.92 -2.27 -3.29
CA GLN A 281 -8.63 -1.62 -3.55
C GLN A 281 -8.62 -0.84 -4.87
N ARG A 282 -9.24 -1.36 -5.94
CA ARG A 282 -9.36 -0.65 -7.22
C ARG A 282 -10.17 0.63 -7.08
N ASP A 283 -11.30 0.56 -6.37
CA ASP A 283 -12.14 1.73 -6.13
C ASP A 283 -11.38 2.83 -5.35
N LEU A 284 -10.56 2.42 -4.39
CA LEU A 284 -9.74 3.34 -3.60
C LEU A 284 -8.64 4.00 -4.45
N VAL A 285 -8.00 3.24 -5.35
CA VAL A 285 -7.03 3.78 -6.32
C VAL A 285 -7.70 4.77 -7.27
N GLU A 286 -8.89 4.44 -7.77
CA GLU A 286 -9.66 5.32 -8.64
C GLU A 286 -10.04 6.63 -7.92
N ALA A 287 -10.52 6.53 -6.67
CA ALA A 287 -10.83 7.70 -5.84
C ALA A 287 -9.59 8.59 -5.63
N LEU A 288 -8.42 8.01 -5.39
CA LEU A 288 -7.16 8.73 -5.25
C LEU A 288 -6.81 9.50 -6.54
N GLN A 289 -6.88 8.85 -7.70
CA GLN A 289 -6.58 9.48 -8.99
C GLN A 289 -7.57 10.60 -9.32
N GLN A 290 -8.84 10.39 -9.02
CA GLN A 290 -9.90 11.37 -9.25
C GLN A 290 -9.76 12.59 -8.34
N HIS A 291 -9.35 12.40 -7.10
CA HIS A 291 -9.08 13.50 -6.18
C HIS A 291 -7.91 14.36 -6.68
N CYS A 292 -6.80 13.76 -7.11
CA CYS A 292 -5.68 14.48 -7.71
C CYS A 292 -6.12 15.29 -8.94
N ALA A 293 -6.89 14.70 -9.85
CA ALA A 293 -7.39 15.39 -11.05
C ALA A 293 -8.28 16.58 -10.69
N THR A 294 -9.12 16.44 -9.64
CA THR A 294 -9.99 17.53 -9.16
C THR A 294 -9.19 18.69 -8.59
N LEU A 295 -8.12 18.40 -7.82
CA LEU A 295 -7.24 19.44 -7.28
C LEU A 295 -6.51 20.21 -8.37
N ILE A 296 -5.99 19.50 -9.39
CA ILE A 296 -5.33 20.11 -10.54
C ILE A 296 -6.29 21.03 -11.28
N ALA A 297 -7.52 20.57 -11.58
CA ALA A 297 -8.51 21.37 -12.28
C ALA A 297 -8.86 22.65 -11.51
N LYS A 298 -9.05 22.56 -10.19
CA LYS A 298 -9.29 23.74 -9.34
C LYS A 298 -8.10 24.71 -9.31
N ALA A 299 -6.88 24.19 -9.29
CA ALA A 299 -5.68 25.03 -9.30
C ALA A 299 -5.46 25.71 -10.65
N GLU A 300 -5.77 25.04 -11.76
CA GLU A 300 -5.72 25.60 -13.11
C GLU A 300 -6.81 26.68 -13.32
N GLU A 301 -8.04 26.44 -12.84
CA GLU A 301 -9.11 27.44 -12.85
C GLU A 301 -8.72 28.69 -12.06
N ALA A 302 -8.17 28.52 -10.86
CA ALA A 302 -7.67 29.62 -10.05
C ALA A 302 -6.52 30.40 -10.72
N LEU A 303 -5.67 29.74 -11.50
CA LEU A 303 -4.60 30.39 -12.26
C LEU A 303 -5.17 31.29 -13.38
N LEU A 304 -6.30 30.91 -14.00
CA LEU A 304 -6.97 31.71 -15.03
C LEU A 304 -7.61 32.97 -14.43
N ASP A 305 -8.06 32.93 -13.17
CA ASP A 305 -8.57 34.09 -12.42
C ASP A 305 -7.45 34.79 -11.64
N SER A 306 -6.54 35.42 -12.35
CA SER A 306 -5.38 36.11 -11.73
C SER A 306 -5.76 37.30 -10.87
N GLU A 307 -6.88 37.97 -11.14
CA GLU A 307 -7.40 39.08 -10.30
C GLU A 307 -8.04 38.57 -9.01
N GLY A 308 -8.80 37.47 -9.07
CA GLY A 308 -9.34 36.77 -7.91
C GLY A 308 -8.23 36.23 -6.99
N LEU A 309 -7.18 35.67 -7.56
CA LEU A 309 -5.97 35.23 -6.83
C LEU A 309 -5.31 36.37 -6.03
N LEU A 310 -5.13 37.55 -6.65
CA LEU A 310 -4.56 38.71 -5.98
C LEU A 310 -5.46 39.24 -4.88
N ARG A 311 -6.77 39.14 -5.06
CA ARG A 311 -7.74 39.54 -4.04
C ARG A 311 -7.72 38.60 -2.86
N SER A 312 -7.80 37.29 -3.10
CA SER A 312 -7.77 36.26 -2.06
C SER A 312 -6.49 36.32 -1.22
N LEU A 313 -5.33 36.62 -1.83
CA LEU A 313 -4.09 36.82 -1.10
C LEU A 313 -4.05 38.05 -0.21
N ARG A 314 -4.70 39.11 -0.62
CA ARG A 314 -4.85 40.32 0.24
C ARG A 314 -5.76 40.08 1.44
N GLU A 315 -6.70 39.17 1.31
CA GLU A 315 -7.69 38.82 2.33
C GLU A 315 -7.21 37.62 3.19
N ALA A 316 -6.32 36.76 2.68
CA ALA A 316 -5.79 35.61 3.40
C ALA A 316 -4.78 36.03 4.47
N GLN A 317 -4.86 35.41 5.63
CA GLN A 317 -3.78 35.53 6.62
C GLN A 317 -2.50 34.90 6.06
N PRO A 318 -1.32 35.54 6.28
CA PRO A 318 -0.07 34.98 5.80
C PRO A 318 0.16 33.58 6.36
N PRO A 319 0.70 32.64 5.55
CA PRO A 319 1.03 31.30 6.02
C PRO A 319 1.92 31.38 7.26
N ARG A 320 1.51 30.77 8.36
CA ARG A 320 2.20 30.78 9.66
C ARG A 320 2.16 32.12 10.43
N ALA A 321 1.20 33.00 10.18
CA ALA A 321 0.98 34.15 11.06
C ALA A 321 0.91 33.70 12.53
N ASP A 322 0.17 32.64 12.84
CA ASP A 322 0.10 32.03 14.17
C ASP A 322 1.48 31.61 14.75
N ALA A 323 2.43 31.19 13.92
CA ALA A 323 3.77 30.81 14.40
C ALA A 323 4.62 32.06 14.69
N VAL A 324 4.44 33.12 13.94
CA VAL A 324 5.12 34.42 14.16
C VAL A 324 4.51 35.11 15.39
N ASP A 325 3.19 35.13 15.51
CA ASP A 325 2.49 35.70 16.67
C ASP A 325 2.84 34.97 17.96
N ARG A 326 2.91 33.63 17.95
CA ARG A 326 3.39 32.81 19.09
C ARG A 326 4.85 33.06 19.45
N PHE A 327 5.67 33.39 18.47
CA PHE A 327 7.09 33.67 18.73
C PHE A 327 7.28 35.06 19.41
N PHE A 328 6.45 36.04 19.04
CA PHE A 328 6.52 37.40 19.59
C PHE A 328 5.58 37.66 20.77
N ASP A 329 4.58 36.80 21.02
CA ASP A 329 3.69 36.87 22.19
C ASP A 329 3.61 35.55 22.96
N PRO A 330 4.54 35.31 23.91
CA PRO A 330 4.57 34.09 24.72
C PRO A 330 3.31 33.86 25.58
N GLN A 331 2.51 34.90 25.87
CA GLN A 331 1.30 34.77 26.69
C GLN A 331 0.16 34.11 25.92
N LEU A 332 -0.02 34.41 24.64
CA LEU A 332 -0.98 33.75 23.76
C LEU A 332 -0.68 32.24 23.62
N ALA A 333 0.58 31.85 23.60
CA ALA A 333 0.98 30.43 23.54
C ALA A 333 0.60 29.64 24.80
N VAL A 334 0.61 30.28 25.97
CA VAL A 334 0.26 29.65 27.26
C VAL A 334 -1.26 29.49 27.39
N GLU A 335 -2.06 30.49 27.02
CA GLU A 335 -3.52 30.42 27.10
C GLU A 335 -4.13 29.37 26.13
N GLN A 336 -3.58 29.24 24.92
CA GLN A 336 -4.00 28.19 23.99
C GLN A 336 -3.61 26.80 24.46
N SER A 337 -2.43 26.63 25.07
CA SER A 337 -2.02 25.36 25.66
C SER A 337 -2.90 24.93 26.83
N LEU A 338 -3.37 25.86 27.65
CA LEU A 338 -4.30 25.62 28.75
C LEU A 338 -5.71 25.27 28.26
N SER A 339 -6.22 25.91 27.20
CA SER A 339 -7.51 25.60 26.62
C SER A 339 -7.55 24.23 25.93
N PHE A 340 -6.44 23.79 25.33
CA PHE A 340 -6.30 22.42 24.76
C PHE A 340 -6.23 21.35 25.84
N ALA A 341 -5.62 21.63 26.98
CA ALA A 341 -5.54 20.70 28.11
C ALA A 341 -6.89 20.49 28.82
N ALA A 342 -7.78 21.50 28.79
CA ALA A 342 -9.10 21.44 29.42
C ALA A 342 -10.18 20.72 28.57
N ALA A 343 -9.92 20.45 27.29
CA ALA A 343 -10.88 19.85 26.34
C ALA A 343 -10.61 18.36 26.03
N ALA A 344 -9.63 17.70 26.65
CA ALA A 344 -9.34 16.31 26.40
C ALA A 344 -10.13 15.39 27.35
N PRO A 345 -11.07 14.57 26.87
CA PRO A 345 -11.60 13.47 27.68
C PRO A 345 -10.49 12.41 27.87
N GLU A 346 -10.33 12.00 29.12
CA GLU A 346 -9.48 10.86 29.50
C GLU A 346 -10.00 9.60 28.82
N SER A 347 -9.44 9.23 27.69
CA SER A 347 -9.26 7.83 27.26
C SER A 347 -8.85 7.78 25.79
N SER A 348 -7.85 6.95 25.55
CA SER A 348 -7.25 6.49 24.29
C SER A 348 -6.12 7.36 23.72
N GLN A 349 -4.93 6.79 23.74
CA GLN A 349 -3.76 7.22 22.99
C GLN A 349 -4.06 7.16 21.49
N ARG A 350 -4.70 8.19 20.96
CA ARG A 350 -4.79 8.38 19.51
C ARG A 350 -3.46 8.96 19.02
N PRO A 351 -2.84 8.39 18.00
CA PRO A 351 -1.66 8.99 17.40
C PRO A 351 -1.99 10.41 16.92
N ARG A 352 -1.19 11.38 17.36
CA ARG A 352 -1.43 12.81 17.16
C ARG A 352 -1.02 13.31 15.77
N SER A 353 -0.30 12.50 14.98
CA SER A 353 0.09 12.81 13.61
C SER A 353 0.18 11.55 12.75
N LEU A 354 0.03 11.70 11.44
CA LEU A 354 0.28 10.67 10.44
C LEU A 354 1.69 10.08 10.61
N ILE A 355 2.68 10.92 10.89
CA ILE A 355 4.08 10.56 11.12
C ILE A 355 4.23 9.59 12.31
N GLU A 356 3.52 9.81 13.41
CA GLU A 356 3.56 8.91 14.57
C GLU A 356 2.94 7.55 14.27
N LEU A 357 1.85 7.52 13.50
CA LEU A 357 1.19 6.28 13.04
C LEU A 357 2.12 5.49 12.12
N LEU A 358 2.73 6.16 11.17
CA LEU A 358 3.65 5.59 10.19
C LEU A 358 4.96 5.14 10.86
N GLN A 359 5.48 5.89 11.84
CA GLN A 359 6.64 5.48 12.63
C GLN A 359 6.36 4.28 13.55
N ALA A 360 5.13 4.16 14.06
CA ALA A 360 4.72 2.98 14.82
C ALA A 360 4.66 1.74 13.92
N GLN A 361 4.15 1.87 12.68
CA GLN A 361 4.12 0.78 11.70
C GLN A 361 5.52 0.42 11.19
N SER A 362 6.39 1.40 10.95
CA SER A 362 7.79 1.16 10.55
C SER A 362 8.58 0.42 11.65
N ARG A 363 8.35 0.77 12.92
CA ARG A 363 8.92 0.02 14.05
C ARG A 363 8.40 -1.41 14.10
N HIS A 364 7.11 -1.61 13.88
CA HIS A 364 6.51 -2.95 13.85
C HIS A 364 7.07 -3.82 12.71
N LEU A 365 7.33 -3.25 11.52
CA LEU A 365 7.99 -3.95 10.42
C LEU A 365 9.44 -4.34 10.77
N ALA A 366 10.18 -3.44 11.44
CA ALA A 366 11.54 -3.71 11.90
C ALA A 366 11.59 -4.81 12.98
N ASP A 367 10.63 -4.81 13.90
CA ASP A 367 10.49 -5.84 14.93
C ASP A 367 10.18 -7.21 14.30
N MET A 368 9.32 -7.23 13.28
CA MET A 368 9.01 -8.45 12.51
C MET A 368 10.23 -9.01 11.76
N GLU A 369 11.06 -8.15 11.17
CA GLU A 369 12.30 -8.57 10.53
C GLU A 369 13.31 -9.13 11.54
N ALA A 370 13.39 -8.53 12.73
CA ALA A 370 14.23 -9.00 13.83
C ALA A 370 13.76 -10.38 14.35
N GLU A 371 12.46 -10.56 14.53
CA GLU A 371 11.86 -11.85 14.94
C GLU A 371 12.06 -12.93 13.85
N LEU A 372 11.87 -12.59 12.58
CA LEU A 372 12.11 -13.51 11.46
C LEU A 372 13.58 -13.93 11.38
N THR A 373 14.49 -13.00 11.68
CA THR A 373 15.93 -13.25 11.72
C THR A 373 16.31 -14.11 12.92
N SER A 374 15.67 -13.88 14.06
CA SER A 374 15.84 -14.70 15.28
C SER A 374 15.29 -16.11 15.08
N ALA A 375 14.11 -16.25 14.50
CA ALA A 375 13.53 -17.56 14.18
C ALA A 375 14.37 -18.35 13.16
N LYS A 376 14.99 -17.65 12.18
CA LYS A 376 15.93 -18.29 11.25
C LYS A 376 17.20 -18.77 11.93
N ARG A 377 17.72 -18.05 12.93
CA ARG A 377 18.90 -18.48 13.71
C ARG A 377 18.60 -19.63 14.66
N ALA A 378 17.36 -19.76 15.12
CA ALA A 378 16.93 -20.87 15.97
C ALA A 378 16.65 -22.16 15.18
N LEU A 379 16.50 -22.06 13.85
CA LEU A 379 16.24 -23.19 12.93
C LEU A 379 17.51 -23.62 12.14
N ALA A 380 18.63 -22.94 12.32
CA ALA A 380 19.95 -23.30 11.80
C ALA A 380 20.81 -23.91 12.90
#